data_f478d2153e4c94a7f1c7c914731fdf99
#
_entry.id   f478d2153e4c94a7f1c7c914731fdf99
#
_cell.length_a   1.000
_cell.length_b   1.000
_cell.length_c   1.000
_cell.angle_alpha   90.00
_cell.angle_beta   90.00
_cell.angle_gamma   90.00
#
_symmetry.space_group_name_H-M   'P 1'
#
loop_
_entity.id
_entity.type
_entity.pdbx_description
1 polymer ?
#
loop_
_entity_poly.entity_id
_entity_poly.type
_entity_poly.pdbx_seq_one_letter_code
_entity_poly.pdbx_strand_id
1 'polypeptide(L)'
;IYTLSDGTKNIIDKLNQPITLKLYYAEKAAMKGPDKIRFFNIYYDFVKSLLEEYESVSDGMINLEVIDPRPYSEAETEALAHGLKKFPITEEENFFFGLVVQTQFGVEKTIPFFSPERQDFVEYDISYLIDTAITREKKKIGVVSSLPVTGQDVSDYMARMMRMQGQQPEPAW
;
A
#
# COMPACT_ATOMS: atom_id res chain seq x y z
N ILE A 1 -0.33 -17.34 -15.26
CA ILE A 1 -1.17 -17.44 -14.05
C ILE A 1 -0.26 -17.73 -12.87
N TYR A 2 -0.27 -16.83 -11.90
CA TYR A 2 0.55 -16.95 -10.68
C TYR A 2 -0.27 -17.62 -9.59
N THR A 3 0.29 -18.61 -8.91
CA THR A 3 -0.38 -19.27 -7.77
C THR A 3 0.14 -18.68 -6.46
N LEU A 4 -0.77 -18.13 -5.67
CA LEU A 4 -0.43 -17.56 -4.36
C LEU A 4 -0.06 -18.66 -3.37
N SER A 5 0.88 -18.35 -2.47
CA SER A 5 1.26 -19.26 -1.39
C SER A 5 0.12 -19.42 -0.38
N ASP A 6 0.16 -20.52 0.38
CA ASP A 6 -0.82 -20.75 1.45
C ASP A 6 -0.79 -19.66 2.51
N GLY A 7 0.39 -19.13 2.82
CA GLY A 7 0.53 -18.02 3.77
C GLY A 7 -0.20 -16.77 3.30
N THR A 8 -0.09 -16.43 2.03
CA THR A 8 -0.81 -15.30 1.44
C THR A 8 -2.33 -15.54 1.47
N LYS A 9 -2.78 -16.73 1.10
CA LYS A 9 -4.21 -17.07 1.15
C LYS A 9 -4.76 -16.96 2.57
N ASN A 10 -4.01 -17.39 3.57
CA ASN A 10 -4.41 -17.28 4.97
C ASN A 10 -4.54 -15.82 5.41
N ILE A 11 -3.65 -14.95 4.96
CA ILE A 11 -3.72 -13.52 5.25
C ILE A 11 -4.97 -12.90 4.62
N ILE A 12 -5.26 -13.25 3.37
CA ILE A 12 -6.46 -12.74 2.68
C ILE A 12 -7.73 -13.23 3.38
N ASP A 13 -7.75 -14.49 3.84
CA ASP A 13 -8.90 -15.07 4.54
C ASP A 13 -9.18 -14.39 5.89
N LYS A 14 -8.20 -13.72 6.48
CA LYS A 14 -8.38 -12.96 7.73
C LYS A 14 -9.08 -11.62 7.52
N LEU A 15 -9.26 -11.17 6.28
CA LEU A 15 -9.87 -9.89 6.01
C LEU A 15 -11.34 -9.88 6.41
N ASN A 16 -11.70 -9.02 7.37
CA ASN A 16 -13.08 -8.80 7.80
C ASN A 16 -13.70 -7.57 7.16
N GLN A 17 -12.86 -6.66 6.66
CA GLN A 17 -13.27 -5.40 6.04
C GLN A 17 -12.50 -5.23 4.73
N PRO A 18 -13.11 -4.61 3.72
CA PRO A 18 -12.43 -4.34 2.47
C PRO A 18 -11.20 -3.46 2.67
N ILE A 19 -10.16 -3.76 1.90
CA ILE A 19 -8.95 -2.92 1.82
C ILE A 19 -8.74 -2.48 0.38
N THR A 20 -8.05 -1.37 0.21
CA THR A 20 -7.65 -0.85 -1.11
C THR A 20 -6.14 -0.99 -1.27
N LEU A 21 -5.73 -1.52 -2.40
CA LEU A 21 -4.33 -1.57 -2.82
C LEU A 21 -4.15 -0.57 -3.95
N LYS A 22 -3.31 0.44 -3.74
CA LYS A 22 -2.99 1.42 -4.78
C LYS A 22 -1.60 1.15 -5.31
N LEU A 23 -1.52 0.67 -6.54
CA LEU A 23 -0.25 0.44 -7.23
C LEU A 23 0.09 1.65 -8.07
N TYR A 24 1.16 2.35 -7.69
CA TYR A 24 1.65 3.51 -8.42
C TYR A 24 2.81 3.08 -9.30
N TYR A 25 2.69 3.33 -10.58
CA TYR A 25 3.76 3.11 -11.55
C TYR A 25 3.73 4.19 -12.62
N ALA A 26 4.84 4.89 -12.75
CA ALA A 26 4.96 5.98 -13.74
C ALA A 26 5.28 5.39 -15.12
N GLU A 27 4.27 4.78 -15.75
CA GLU A 27 4.41 4.06 -17.01
C GLU A 27 4.93 4.94 -18.14
N LYS A 28 4.33 6.14 -18.28
CA LYS A 28 4.74 7.06 -19.36
C LYS A 28 6.13 7.63 -19.12
N ALA A 29 6.49 7.90 -17.87
CA ALA A 29 7.84 8.33 -17.54
C ALA A 29 8.87 7.24 -17.86
N ALA A 30 8.52 5.98 -17.56
CA ALA A 30 9.39 4.84 -17.86
C ALA A 30 9.66 4.69 -19.36
N MET A 31 8.69 5.03 -20.21
CA MET A 31 8.83 4.97 -21.66
C MET A 31 9.83 6.02 -22.19
N LYS A 32 9.98 7.14 -21.49
CA LYS A 32 10.88 8.23 -21.87
C LYS A 32 12.27 8.10 -21.27
N GLY A 33 12.45 7.18 -20.34
CA GLY A 33 13.70 7.01 -19.65
C GLY A 33 14.71 6.12 -20.39
N PRO A 34 15.93 6.01 -19.84
CA PRO A 34 16.95 5.14 -20.40
C PRO A 34 16.53 3.67 -20.38
N ASP A 35 17.21 2.84 -21.19
CA ASP A 35 16.89 1.41 -21.33
C ASP A 35 16.86 0.65 -19.99
N LYS A 36 17.60 1.09 -19.00
CA LYS A 36 17.58 0.52 -17.65
C LYS A 36 16.20 0.54 -17.02
N ILE A 37 15.38 1.55 -17.34
CA ILE A 37 14.04 1.71 -16.78
C ILE A 37 13.06 0.78 -17.46
N ARG A 38 13.32 0.37 -18.70
CA ARG A 38 12.47 -0.61 -19.42
C ARG A 38 12.43 -1.96 -18.72
N PHE A 39 13.46 -2.32 -17.99
CA PHE A 39 13.45 -3.51 -17.15
C PHE A 39 12.28 -3.47 -16.17
N PHE A 40 11.95 -2.29 -15.63
CA PHE A 40 10.84 -2.14 -14.69
C PHE A 40 9.48 -2.42 -15.31
N ASN A 41 9.32 -2.30 -16.63
CA ASN A 41 8.04 -2.65 -17.26
C ASN A 41 7.72 -4.14 -17.08
N ILE A 42 8.72 -5.00 -17.19
CA ILE A 42 8.55 -6.45 -16.97
C ILE A 42 8.24 -6.72 -15.51
N TYR A 43 8.97 -6.09 -14.61
CA TYR A 43 8.76 -6.23 -13.17
C TYR A 43 7.38 -5.70 -12.77
N TYR A 44 7.00 -4.56 -13.30
CA TYR A 44 5.67 -3.98 -13.07
C TYR A 44 4.56 -4.92 -13.55
N ASP A 45 4.68 -5.48 -14.76
CA ASP A 45 3.68 -6.41 -15.27
C ASP A 45 3.53 -7.62 -14.36
N PHE A 46 4.63 -8.13 -13.83
CA PHE A 46 4.62 -9.21 -12.84
C PHE A 46 3.90 -8.80 -11.55
N VAL A 47 4.26 -7.66 -10.98
CA VAL A 47 3.65 -7.16 -9.74
C VAL A 47 2.16 -6.89 -9.92
N LYS A 48 1.78 -6.29 -11.05
CA LYS A 48 0.38 -6.02 -11.37
C LYS A 48 -0.42 -7.33 -11.46
N SER A 49 0.11 -8.32 -12.19
CA SER A 49 -0.55 -9.63 -12.30
C SER A 49 -0.68 -10.31 -10.95
N LEU A 50 0.33 -10.21 -10.11
CA LEU A 50 0.31 -10.75 -8.76
C LEU A 50 -0.79 -10.09 -7.91
N LEU A 51 -0.89 -8.77 -7.94
CA LEU A 51 -1.91 -8.03 -7.21
C LEU A 51 -3.32 -8.29 -7.75
N GLU A 52 -3.47 -8.47 -9.05
CA GLU A 52 -4.75 -8.88 -9.65
C GLU A 52 -5.18 -10.26 -9.13
N GLU A 53 -4.24 -11.15 -8.89
CA GLU A 53 -4.54 -12.46 -8.29
C GLU A 53 -4.98 -12.31 -6.82
N TYR A 54 -4.33 -11.44 -6.04
CA TYR A 54 -4.80 -11.10 -4.69
C TYR A 54 -6.25 -10.62 -4.71
N GLU A 55 -6.56 -9.71 -5.61
CA GLU A 55 -7.92 -9.18 -5.75
C GLU A 55 -8.90 -10.28 -6.12
N SER A 56 -8.55 -11.12 -7.09
CA SER A 56 -9.40 -12.19 -7.61
C SER A 56 -9.79 -13.20 -6.53
N VAL A 57 -8.84 -13.62 -5.70
CA VAL A 57 -9.11 -14.63 -4.65
C VAL A 57 -9.70 -14.05 -3.38
N SER A 58 -9.80 -12.73 -3.28
CA SER A 58 -10.24 -12.06 -2.05
C SER A 58 -11.75 -12.02 -1.83
N ASP A 59 -12.53 -12.41 -2.82
CA ASP A 59 -14.00 -12.36 -2.77
C ASP A 59 -14.53 -10.96 -2.42
N GLY A 60 -13.99 -9.94 -3.10
CA GLY A 60 -14.40 -8.55 -2.93
C GLY A 60 -13.72 -7.80 -1.77
N MET A 61 -12.87 -8.47 -1.01
CA MET A 61 -12.20 -7.84 0.13
C MET A 61 -10.97 -7.02 -0.24
N ILE A 62 -10.43 -7.19 -1.43
CA ILE A 62 -9.31 -6.40 -1.94
C ILE A 62 -9.74 -5.68 -3.19
N ASN A 63 -9.61 -4.36 -3.21
CA ASN A 63 -9.84 -3.51 -4.38
C ASN A 63 -8.51 -2.97 -4.85
N LEU A 64 -8.13 -3.32 -6.07
CA LEU A 64 -6.88 -2.85 -6.69
C LEU A 64 -7.14 -1.62 -7.54
N GLU A 65 -6.35 -0.58 -7.31
CA GLU A 65 -6.31 0.61 -8.16
C GLU A 65 -4.90 0.73 -8.73
N VAL A 66 -4.78 0.90 -10.05
CA VAL A 66 -3.50 1.11 -10.72
C VAL A 66 -3.45 2.56 -11.19
N ILE A 67 -2.42 3.29 -10.76
CA ILE A 67 -2.33 4.73 -10.93
C ILE A 67 -0.99 5.09 -11.57
N ASP A 68 -1.04 5.88 -12.66
CA ASP A 68 0.14 6.52 -13.25
C ASP A 68 0.24 7.95 -12.70
N PRO A 69 1.21 8.23 -11.79
CA PRO A 69 1.36 9.57 -11.23
C PRO A 69 2.04 10.51 -12.21
N ARG A 70 1.25 11.10 -13.11
CA ARG A 70 1.75 12.05 -14.11
C ARG A 70 2.31 13.32 -13.46
N PRO A 71 3.30 13.98 -14.09
CA PRO A 71 3.84 15.24 -13.58
C PRO A 71 2.74 16.26 -13.31
N TYR A 72 2.82 16.93 -12.16
CA TYR A 72 1.91 17.99 -11.71
C TYR A 72 0.46 17.55 -11.55
N SER A 73 0.20 16.23 -11.55
CA SER A 73 -1.14 15.70 -11.30
C SER A 73 -1.43 15.57 -9.82
N GLU A 74 -2.70 15.46 -9.48
CA GLU A 74 -3.13 15.12 -8.12
C GLU A 74 -2.56 13.77 -7.66
N ALA A 75 -2.49 12.81 -8.58
CA ALA A 75 -1.94 11.48 -8.30
C ALA A 75 -0.46 11.55 -7.90
N GLU A 76 0.33 12.44 -8.50
CA GLU A 76 1.72 12.63 -8.09
C GLU A 76 1.80 13.20 -6.68
N THR A 77 0.99 14.20 -6.39
CA THR A 77 0.93 14.79 -5.04
C THR A 77 0.54 13.75 -4.00
N GLU A 78 -0.46 12.91 -4.30
CA GLU A 78 -0.88 11.83 -3.42
C GLU A 78 0.22 10.78 -3.23
N ALA A 79 0.90 10.40 -4.30
CA ALA A 79 2.01 9.43 -4.23
C ALA A 79 3.10 9.91 -3.27
N LEU A 80 3.47 11.19 -3.36
CA LEU A 80 4.46 11.79 -2.46
C LEU A 80 3.94 11.88 -1.03
N ALA A 81 2.67 12.23 -0.84
CA ALA A 81 2.05 12.30 0.48
C ALA A 81 2.00 10.94 1.17
N HIS A 82 1.86 9.85 0.41
CA HIS A 82 1.90 8.48 0.93
C HIS A 82 3.32 8.01 1.25
N GLY A 83 4.34 8.76 0.88
CA GLY A 83 5.74 8.41 1.16
C GLY A 83 6.41 7.57 0.08
N LEU A 84 5.87 7.55 -1.14
CA LEU A 84 6.52 6.87 -2.25
C LEU A 84 7.79 7.59 -2.67
N LYS A 85 8.79 6.82 -3.08
CA LYS A 85 10.06 7.38 -3.57
C LYS A 85 9.91 7.92 -4.98
N LYS A 86 10.50 9.09 -5.20
CA LYS A 86 10.54 9.77 -6.47
C LYS A 86 11.95 9.71 -7.04
N PHE A 87 12.06 9.27 -8.29
CA PHE A 87 13.34 9.22 -9.01
C PHE A 87 13.25 10.11 -10.24
N PRO A 88 13.97 11.23 -10.29
CA PRO A 88 13.97 12.09 -11.48
C PRO A 88 14.54 11.36 -12.69
N ILE A 89 13.81 11.40 -13.82
CA ILE A 89 14.26 10.84 -15.10
C ILE A 89 14.64 11.96 -16.05
N THR A 90 13.78 12.96 -16.16
CA THR A 90 14.00 14.19 -16.94
C THR A 90 13.68 15.37 -16.03
N GLU A 91 13.78 16.60 -16.54
CA GLU A 91 13.44 17.80 -15.77
C GLU A 91 11.97 17.81 -15.32
N GLU A 92 11.07 17.19 -16.09
CA GLU A 92 9.65 17.18 -15.80
C GLU A 92 9.13 15.81 -15.33
N GLU A 93 9.78 14.72 -15.73
CA GLU A 93 9.30 13.37 -15.47
C GLU A 93 9.98 12.73 -14.27
N ASN A 94 9.18 12.18 -13.37
CA ASN A 94 9.64 11.42 -12.21
C ASN A 94 9.16 9.98 -12.30
N PHE A 95 10.03 9.06 -11.91
CA PHE A 95 9.69 7.64 -11.85
C PHE A 95 9.19 7.27 -10.45
N PHE A 96 8.08 6.56 -10.41
CA PHE A 96 7.49 5.97 -9.21
C PHE A 96 7.19 4.51 -9.45
N PHE A 97 7.43 3.68 -8.47
CA PHE A 97 6.98 2.29 -8.48
C PHE A 97 6.82 1.82 -7.04
N GLY A 98 5.61 1.91 -6.52
CA GLY A 98 5.32 1.56 -5.14
C GLY A 98 3.88 1.14 -4.92
N LEU A 99 3.59 0.74 -3.69
CA LEU A 99 2.28 0.22 -3.30
C LEU A 99 1.82 0.88 -2.00
N VAL A 100 0.55 1.24 -1.95
CA VAL A 100 -0.08 1.74 -0.73
C VAL A 100 -1.25 0.84 -0.38
N VAL A 101 -1.28 0.35 0.86
CA VAL A 101 -2.41 -0.39 1.42
C VAL A 101 -3.20 0.56 2.31
N GLN A 102 -4.49 0.67 2.05
CA GLN A 102 -5.40 1.48 2.86
C GLN A 102 -6.51 0.61 3.40
N THR A 103 -6.71 0.67 4.72
CA THR A 103 -7.83 -0.03 5.36
C THR A 103 -9.04 0.89 5.48
N GLN A 104 -10.19 0.30 5.78
CA GLN A 104 -11.45 1.04 5.88
C GLN A 104 -11.42 2.09 7.01
N PHE A 105 -10.68 1.85 8.07
CA PHE A 105 -10.63 2.75 9.23
C PHE A 105 -9.37 3.61 9.25
N GLY A 106 -8.78 3.83 8.09
CA GLY A 106 -7.72 4.83 7.91
C GLY A 106 -6.31 4.38 8.23
N VAL A 107 -6.06 3.08 8.40
CA VAL A 107 -4.69 2.57 8.52
C VAL A 107 -4.07 2.52 7.12
N GLU A 108 -2.84 3.00 7.03
CA GLU A 108 -2.13 3.08 5.77
C GLU A 108 -0.72 2.51 5.94
N LYS A 109 -0.32 1.64 5.01
CA LYS A 109 1.02 1.06 4.97
C LYS A 109 1.52 1.13 3.53
N THR A 110 2.83 1.32 3.38
CA THR A 110 3.40 1.62 2.07
C THR A 110 4.66 0.80 1.81
N ILE A 111 4.79 0.30 0.59
CA ILE A 111 6.08 -0.08 0.01
C ILE A 111 6.53 1.12 -0.82
N PRO A 112 7.55 1.89 -0.36
CA PRO A 112 7.93 3.13 -1.04
C PRO A 112 8.49 2.92 -2.44
N PHE A 113 9.11 1.78 -2.69
CA PHE A 113 9.70 1.44 -3.96
C PHE A 113 9.90 -0.05 -4.08
N PHE A 114 9.46 -0.62 -5.20
CA PHE A 114 9.73 -2.02 -5.54
C PHE A 114 11.16 -2.14 -6.07
N SER A 115 12.09 -2.45 -5.18
CA SER A 115 13.48 -2.62 -5.55
C SER A 115 13.68 -3.91 -6.35
N PRO A 116 14.43 -3.89 -7.46
CA PRO A 116 14.75 -5.11 -8.20
C PRO A 116 15.46 -6.18 -7.36
N GLU A 117 16.17 -5.77 -6.33
CA GLU A 117 16.86 -6.68 -5.41
C GLU A 117 15.89 -7.51 -4.57
N ARG A 118 14.64 -7.03 -4.41
CA ARG A 118 13.59 -7.72 -3.65
C ARG A 118 12.64 -8.53 -4.54
N GLN A 119 12.94 -8.67 -5.81
CA GLN A 119 12.04 -9.30 -6.79
C GLN A 119 11.61 -10.71 -6.36
N ASP A 120 12.52 -11.50 -5.81
CA ASP A 120 12.22 -12.87 -5.37
C ASP A 120 11.35 -12.92 -4.11
N PHE A 121 11.22 -11.81 -3.40
CA PHE A 121 10.48 -11.72 -2.14
C PHE A 121 9.24 -10.83 -2.25
N VAL A 122 8.82 -10.48 -3.46
CA VAL A 122 7.77 -9.48 -3.64
C VAL A 122 6.42 -9.94 -3.09
N GLU A 123 6.05 -11.21 -3.27
CA GLU A 123 4.83 -11.73 -2.67
C GLU A 123 4.89 -11.67 -1.14
N TYR A 124 6.03 -12.05 -0.57
CA TYR A 124 6.23 -11.98 0.88
C TYR A 124 6.08 -10.53 1.37
N ASP A 125 6.72 -9.58 0.70
CA ASP A 125 6.69 -8.18 1.10
C ASP A 125 5.27 -7.60 1.03
N ILE A 126 4.50 -7.94 0.00
CA ILE A 126 3.11 -7.49 -0.15
C ILE A 126 2.23 -8.11 0.93
N SER A 127 2.34 -9.43 1.14
CA SER A 127 1.54 -10.13 2.14
C SER A 127 1.85 -9.65 3.55
N TYR A 128 3.12 -9.40 3.85
CA TYR A 128 3.55 -8.84 5.12
C TYR A 128 2.96 -7.44 5.34
N LEU A 129 2.96 -6.62 4.30
CA LEU A 129 2.38 -5.27 4.37
C LEU A 129 0.89 -5.32 4.69
N ILE A 130 0.16 -6.18 4.01
CA ILE A 130 -1.28 -6.36 4.24
C ILE A 130 -1.53 -6.86 5.66
N ASP A 131 -0.79 -7.88 6.10
CA ASP A 131 -0.95 -8.43 7.45
C ASP A 131 -0.66 -7.38 8.53
N THR A 132 0.37 -6.58 8.33
CA THR A 132 0.71 -5.48 9.25
C THR A 132 -0.40 -4.44 9.33
N ALA A 133 -0.99 -4.08 8.18
CA ALA A 133 -2.09 -3.12 8.14
C ALA A 133 -3.33 -3.67 8.85
N ILE A 134 -3.68 -4.93 8.62
CA ILE A 134 -4.82 -5.59 9.26
C ILE A 134 -4.62 -5.68 10.77
N THR A 135 -3.44 -6.07 11.21
CA THR A 135 -3.12 -6.21 12.63
C THR A 135 -3.22 -4.86 13.34
N ARG A 136 -2.70 -3.80 12.73
CA ARG A 136 -2.79 -2.45 13.28
C ARG A 136 -4.23 -1.97 13.37
N GLU A 137 -5.04 -2.25 12.37
CA GLU A 137 -6.46 -1.89 12.38
C GLU A 137 -7.22 -2.61 13.49
N LYS A 138 -6.98 -3.92 13.67
CA LYS A 138 -7.60 -4.70 14.74
C LYS A 138 -7.26 -4.16 16.12
N LYS A 139 -6.02 -3.77 16.37
CA LYS A 139 -5.60 -3.15 17.62
C LYS A 139 -6.33 -1.84 17.87
N LYS A 140 -6.46 -1.01 16.84
CA LYS A 140 -7.17 0.26 16.89
C LYS A 140 -8.64 0.06 17.25
N ILE A 141 -9.32 -0.88 16.61
CA ILE A 141 -10.72 -1.21 16.86
C ILE A 141 -10.89 -1.83 18.25
N GLY A 142 -10.01 -2.75 18.65
CA GLY A 142 -10.05 -3.40 19.95
C GLY A 142 -9.94 -2.41 21.10
N VAL A 143 -9.10 -1.40 21.00
CA VAL A 143 -8.98 -0.35 22.00
C VAL A 143 -10.29 0.45 22.12
N VAL A 144 -10.89 0.83 20.99
CA VAL A 144 -12.15 1.57 20.98
C VAL A 144 -13.28 0.76 21.60
N SER A 145 -13.39 -0.53 21.26
CA SER A 145 -14.45 -1.41 21.75
C SER A 145 -14.36 -1.76 23.24
N SER A 146 -13.18 -1.60 23.86
CA SER A 146 -12.97 -1.91 25.28
C SER A 146 -13.28 -0.74 26.21
N LEU A 147 -13.65 0.43 25.67
CA LEU A 147 -13.94 1.59 26.47
C LEU A 147 -15.39 1.58 27.01
N PRO A 148 -15.60 1.90 28.31
CA PRO A 148 -16.92 2.16 28.87
C PRO A 148 -17.39 3.54 28.38
N VAL A 149 -18.36 3.58 27.43
CA VAL A 149 -18.52 4.80 26.67
C VAL A 149 -19.89 5.41 26.75
N THR A 150 -19.90 6.73 27.03
CA THR A 150 -20.89 7.66 26.50
C THR A 150 -20.33 8.22 25.18
N GLY A 151 -21.19 8.51 24.17
CA GLY A 151 -20.73 8.85 22.81
C GLY A 151 -19.74 10.01 22.71
N GLN A 152 -19.68 10.88 23.73
CA GLN A 152 -18.72 12.00 23.78
C GLN A 152 -17.30 11.55 24.16
N ASP A 153 -17.19 10.54 25.04
CA ASP A 153 -15.91 10.05 25.53
C ASP A 153 -15.15 9.28 24.44
N VAL A 154 -15.86 8.61 23.53
CA VAL A 154 -15.24 7.91 22.39
C VAL A 154 -14.54 8.89 21.46
N SER A 155 -15.22 9.99 21.14
CA SER A 155 -14.69 11.00 20.22
C SER A 155 -13.40 11.61 20.73
N ASP A 156 -13.37 11.98 22.01
CA ASP A 156 -12.19 12.56 22.65
C ASP A 156 -11.04 11.57 22.77
N TYR A 157 -11.36 10.33 23.12
CA TYR A 157 -10.36 9.27 23.23
C TYR A 157 -9.75 8.93 21.87
N MET A 158 -10.59 8.80 20.83
CA MET A 158 -10.10 8.58 19.47
C MET A 158 -9.21 9.71 18.99
N ALA A 159 -9.59 10.97 19.28
CA ALA A 159 -8.80 12.13 18.93
C ALA A 159 -7.43 12.11 19.63
N ARG A 160 -7.38 11.70 20.90
CA ARG A 160 -6.13 11.55 21.66
C ARG A 160 -5.26 10.44 21.10
N MET A 161 -5.86 9.29 20.78
CA MET A 161 -5.12 8.14 20.20
C MET A 161 -4.54 8.50 18.83
N MET A 162 -5.29 9.20 18.02
CA MET A 162 -4.80 9.67 16.71
C MET A 162 -3.63 10.64 16.85
N ARG A 163 -3.69 11.57 17.83
CA ARG A 163 -2.58 12.50 18.11
C ARG A 163 -1.33 11.77 18.61
N MET A 164 -1.50 10.78 19.49
CA MET A 164 -0.39 10.00 20.00
C MET A 164 0.27 9.15 18.93
N GLN A 165 -0.51 8.58 18.01
CA GLN A 165 0.01 7.82 16.88
C GLN A 165 0.77 8.71 15.87
N GLY A 166 0.34 9.96 15.70
CA GLY A 166 1.03 10.93 14.86
C GLY A 166 2.34 11.45 15.47
N GLN A 167 2.55 11.27 16.77
CA GLN A 167 3.74 11.73 17.49
C GLN A 167 4.77 10.63 17.75
N GLN A 168 4.40 9.37 17.56
CA GLN A 168 5.36 8.27 17.71
C GLN A 168 6.22 8.18 16.45
N PRO A 169 7.56 8.14 16.62
CA PRO A 169 8.43 7.90 15.48
C PRO A 169 8.09 6.54 14.89
N GLU A 170 7.81 6.51 13.60
CA GLU A 170 7.58 5.26 12.91
C GLU A 170 8.85 4.42 12.97
N PRO A 171 8.74 3.10 13.20
CA PRO A 171 9.91 2.25 13.14
C PRO A 171 10.53 2.37 11.76
N ALA A 172 11.85 2.57 11.74
CA ALA A 172 12.60 2.61 10.48
C ALA A 172 12.50 1.23 9.83
N TRP A 173 11.87 1.21 8.69
CA TRP A 173 11.74 0.00 7.87
C TRP A 173 12.89 -0.05 6.88
#